data_55ccfcc3f805794cb526f73819022b06
#
_entry.id   55ccfcc3f805794cb526f73819022b06
#
_cell.length_a   1.000
_cell.length_b   1.000
_cell.length_c   1.000
_cell.angle_alpha   90.00
_cell.angle_beta   90.00
_cell.angle_gamma   90.00
#
_symmetry.space_group_name_H-M   'P 1'
#
loop_
_entity.id
_entity.type
_entity.pdbx_description
1 polymer ?
#
loop_
_entity_poly.entity_id
_entity_poly.type
_entity_poly.pdbx_seq_one_letter_code
_entity_poly.pdbx_strand_id
1 'polypeptide(L)'
;TYGSLFDAGVPNFVLPTKMISNGRIKSKKFTSFSFFGPTCDSLDYMRGPFLLPNNIKEGDYIELGQLGAYGLTFRTKFNGFYSNEIFELCDKPIMSLYDDSSKVDYLVA
;
A
#
# COMPACT_ATOMS: atom_id res chain seq x y z
N THR A 1 0.85 -1.97 9.60
CA THR A 1 -0.25 -2.81 9.11
C THR A 1 -1.39 -2.95 10.09
N TYR A 2 -1.14 -3.13 11.37
CA TYR A 2 -2.18 -3.41 12.37
C TYR A 2 -3.29 -2.34 12.45
N GLY A 3 -2.97 -1.09 12.18
CA GLY A 3 -3.94 0.00 12.22
C GLY A 3 -4.96 0.02 11.09
N SER A 4 -4.71 -0.71 9.99
CA SER A 4 -5.54 -0.65 8.77
C SER A 4 -5.55 -1.92 7.95
N LEU A 5 -4.49 -2.72 8.00
CA LEU A 5 -4.21 -3.81 7.06
C LEU A 5 -3.94 -5.15 7.74
N PHE A 6 -4.44 -5.33 8.95
CA PHE A 6 -4.15 -6.52 9.74
C PHE A 6 -4.50 -7.82 9.00
N ASP A 7 -5.66 -7.86 8.38
CA ASP A 7 -6.13 -9.03 7.65
C ASP A 7 -5.28 -9.36 6.41
N ALA A 8 -4.70 -8.35 5.79
CA ALA A 8 -3.86 -8.52 4.61
C ALA A 8 -2.40 -8.86 4.96
N GLY A 9 -1.93 -8.45 6.14
CA GLY A 9 -0.54 -8.66 6.56
C GLY A 9 -0.20 -10.12 6.85
N VAL A 10 -1.03 -10.79 7.62
CA VAL A 10 -0.79 -12.18 8.05
C VAL A 10 -0.69 -13.15 6.88
N PRO A 11 -1.64 -13.21 5.92
CA PRO A 11 -1.52 -14.09 4.76
C PRO A 11 -0.64 -13.52 3.65
N ASN A 12 -0.05 -12.36 3.84
CA ASN A 12 0.75 -11.66 2.84
C ASN A 12 0.00 -11.41 1.52
N PHE A 13 -1.19 -10.85 1.60
CA PHE A 13 -1.89 -10.41 0.39
C PHE A 13 -1.13 -9.28 -0.29
N VAL A 14 -0.83 -9.47 -1.56
CA VAL A 14 -0.23 -8.44 -2.39
C VAL A 14 -1.36 -7.63 -3.02
N LEU A 15 -1.60 -6.46 -2.45
CA LEU A 15 -2.62 -5.54 -2.91
C LEU A 15 -2.04 -4.58 -3.96
N PRO A 16 -2.85 -4.10 -4.92
CA PRO A 16 -2.39 -3.09 -5.86
C PRO A 16 -2.04 -1.79 -5.12
N THR A 17 -0.91 -1.21 -5.48
CA THR A 17 -0.37 0.00 -4.85
C THR A 17 -0.18 1.13 -5.82
N LYS A 18 -0.35 2.35 -5.33
CA LYS A 18 -0.11 3.57 -6.07
C LYS A 18 0.56 4.60 -5.15
N MET A 19 1.65 5.18 -5.63
CA MET A 19 2.29 6.30 -4.93
C MET A 19 1.48 7.58 -5.11
N ILE A 20 1.24 8.28 -4.02
CA ILE A 20 0.70 9.63 -3.99
C ILE A 20 1.82 10.55 -3.53
N SER A 21 2.36 11.34 -4.44
CA SER A 21 3.42 12.30 -4.14
C SER A 21 2.85 13.70 -3.98
N ASN A 22 3.44 14.46 -3.09
CA ASN A 22 3.08 15.85 -2.89
C ASN A 22 3.70 16.73 -3.99
N GLY A 23 3.07 16.72 -5.18
CA GLY A 23 3.47 17.57 -6.32
C GLY A 23 4.74 17.14 -7.07
N ARG A 24 5.41 16.06 -6.65
CA ARG A 24 6.60 15.57 -7.35
C ARG A 24 6.26 14.70 -8.54
N ILE A 25 7.07 14.78 -9.58
CA ILE A 25 6.97 13.90 -10.74
C ILE A 25 7.40 12.49 -10.32
N LYS A 26 6.53 11.51 -10.56
CA LYS A 26 6.81 10.11 -10.30
C LYS A 26 7.76 9.53 -11.34
N SER A 27 8.72 8.75 -10.91
CA SER A 27 9.57 7.99 -11.82
C SER A 27 8.75 6.98 -12.63
N LYS A 28 9.13 6.79 -13.87
CA LYS A 28 8.58 5.71 -14.71
C LYS A 28 9.25 4.36 -14.41
N LYS A 29 10.34 4.35 -13.66
CA LYS A 29 11.00 3.12 -13.20
C LYS A 29 10.40 2.70 -11.87
N PHE A 30 10.01 1.45 -11.78
CA PHE A 30 9.44 0.84 -10.58
C PHE A 30 10.45 -0.08 -9.91
N THR A 31 10.28 -0.27 -8.61
CA THR A 31 11.03 -1.23 -7.82
C THR A 31 10.12 -1.92 -6.82
N SER A 32 10.53 -3.08 -6.34
CA SER A 32 9.77 -3.84 -5.34
C SER A 32 10.07 -3.33 -3.94
N PHE A 33 9.02 -3.21 -3.15
CA PHE A 33 9.10 -2.83 -1.75
C PHE A 33 8.39 -3.86 -0.87
N SER A 34 8.84 -3.92 0.37
CA SER A 34 8.11 -4.50 1.49
C SER A 34 7.72 -3.37 2.45
N PHE A 35 6.69 -3.59 3.26
CA PHE A 35 6.22 -2.56 4.19
C PHE A 35 6.38 -3.03 5.62
N PHE A 36 7.02 -2.22 6.44
CA PHE A 36 7.00 -2.35 7.89
C PHE A 36 6.00 -1.37 8.47
N GLY A 37 5.21 -1.84 9.41
CA GLY A 37 4.35 -0.95 10.21
C GLY A 37 5.13 -0.31 11.36
N PRO A 38 4.51 0.65 12.07
CA PRO A 38 5.18 1.42 13.11
C PRO A 38 5.23 0.74 14.48
N THR A 39 4.64 -0.44 14.65
CA THR A 39 4.36 -1.00 15.98
C THR A 39 5.52 -1.71 16.66
N CYS A 40 6.66 -1.85 16.01
CA CYS A 40 7.82 -2.63 16.49
C CYS A 40 7.57 -4.14 16.63
N ASP A 41 6.40 -4.63 16.31
CA ASP A 41 6.11 -6.06 16.27
C ASP A 41 6.64 -6.64 14.95
N SER A 42 7.33 -7.78 15.02
CA SER A 42 7.88 -8.45 13.83
C SER A 42 6.81 -8.91 12.83
N LEU A 43 5.57 -9.09 13.28
CA LEU A 43 4.43 -9.43 12.42
C LEU A 43 3.80 -8.19 11.75
N ASP A 44 4.17 -6.99 12.16
CA ASP A 44 3.72 -5.75 11.52
C ASP A 44 4.52 -5.48 10.24
N TYR A 45 4.39 -6.41 9.32
CA TYR A 45 5.19 -6.51 8.11
C TYR A 45 4.37 -7.11 6.96
N MET A 46 4.47 -6.50 5.80
CA MET A 46 3.91 -7.01 4.55
C MET A 46 5.05 -7.21 3.57
N ARG A 47 5.34 -8.46 3.26
CA ARG A 47 6.48 -8.82 2.41
C ARG A 47 6.34 -8.29 0.99
N GLY A 48 5.13 -8.27 0.44
CA GLY A 48 4.90 -7.92 -0.94
C GLY A 48 5.26 -9.06 -1.90
N PRO A 49 5.76 -8.75 -3.11
CA PRO A 49 6.32 -7.46 -3.55
C PRO A 49 5.26 -6.39 -3.88
N PHE A 50 5.51 -5.16 -3.45
CA PHE A 50 4.70 -4.00 -3.83
C PHE A 50 5.48 -3.14 -4.81
N LEU A 51 4.95 -2.92 -6.00
CA LEU A 51 5.62 -2.18 -7.06
C LEU A 51 5.29 -0.69 -6.97
N LEU A 52 6.30 0.12 -6.76
CA LEU A 52 6.19 1.58 -6.63
C LEU A 52 7.30 2.27 -7.41
N PRO A 53 7.09 3.53 -7.84
CA PRO A 53 8.14 4.32 -8.43
C PRO A 53 9.40 4.34 -7.58
N ASN A 54 10.56 4.15 -8.19
CA ASN A 54 11.82 4.05 -7.46
C ASN A 54 12.27 5.35 -6.77
N ASN A 55 11.62 6.47 -7.09
CA ASN A 55 11.87 7.76 -6.46
C ASN A 55 10.93 8.08 -5.30
N ILE A 56 10.19 7.08 -4.80
CA ILE A 56 9.40 7.22 -3.57
C ILE A 56 10.33 7.55 -2.39
N LYS A 57 9.88 8.39 -1.51
CA LYS A 57 10.65 8.83 -0.35
C LYS A 57 9.77 9.08 0.86
N GLU A 58 10.40 9.28 1.98
CA GLU A 58 9.75 9.67 3.22
C GLU A 58 8.86 10.90 3.02
N GLY A 59 7.65 10.85 3.58
CA GLY A 59 6.62 11.87 3.42
C GLY A 59 5.65 11.63 2.26
N ASP A 60 5.92 10.68 1.36
CA ASP A 60 4.96 10.26 0.34
C ASP A 60 3.90 9.32 0.94
N TYR A 61 2.73 9.31 0.32
CA TYR A 61 1.65 8.40 0.69
C TYR A 61 1.59 7.23 -0.29
N ILE A 62 1.12 6.10 0.21
CA ILE A 62 0.87 4.90 -0.59
C ILE A 62 -0.61 4.57 -0.48
N GLU A 63 -1.30 4.58 -1.60
CA GLU A 63 -2.65 4.07 -1.71
C GLU A 63 -2.59 2.56 -1.93
N LEU A 64 -3.33 1.81 -1.12
CA LEU A 64 -3.55 0.38 -1.30
C LEU A 64 -4.99 0.17 -1.73
N GLY A 65 -5.18 -0.43 -2.89
CA GLY A 65 -6.49 -0.72 -3.45
C GLY A 65 -7.03 -2.08 -3.02
N GLN A 66 -8.28 -2.35 -3.38
CA GLN A 66 -8.93 -3.65 -3.23
C GLN A 66 -9.12 -4.12 -1.77
N LEU A 67 -9.13 -3.20 -0.80
CA LEU A 67 -9.36 -3.57 0.61
C LEU A 67 -10.82 -3.99 0.87
N GLY A 68 -11.78 -3.42 0.13
CA GLY A 68 -13.19 -3.72 0.32
C GLY A 68 -13.67 -3.39 1.74
N ALA A 69 -14.59 -4.20 2.25
CA ALA A 69 -15.16 -4.02 3.57
C ALA A 69 -14.19 -4.32 4.72
N TYR A 70 -13.12 -5.04 4.48
CA TYR A 70 -12.26 -5.57 5.54
C TYR A 70 -11.14 -4.62 5.96
N GLY A 71 -10.91 -3.53 5.27
CA GLY A 71 -9.90 -2.54 5.66
C GLY A 71 -10.19 -1.91 7.03
N LEU A 72 -11.36 -1.31 7.20
CA LEU A 72 -11.75 -0.67 8.46
C LEU A 72 -12.19 -1.69 9.52
N THR A 73 -12.82 -2.77 9.12
CA THR A 73 -13.41 -3.77 10.02
C THR A 73 -12.35 -4.49 10.85
N PHE A 74 -11.21 -4.81 10.25
CA PHE A 74 -10.14 -5.55 10.92
C PHE A 74 -9.00 -4.68 11.46
N ARG A 75 -9.12 -3.36 11.40
CA ARG A 75 -8.10 -2.50 11.99
C ARG A 75 -8.03 -2.67 13.50
N THR A 76 -6.85 -2.50 14.06
CA THR A 76 -6.61 -2.56 15.49
C THR A 76 -6.11 -1.22 16.01
N LYS A 77 -6.21 -1.02 17.32
CA LYS A 77 -5.63 0.14 18.03
C LYS A 77 -4.30 -0.21 18.71
N PHE A 78 -3.68 -1.31 18.28
CA PHE A 78 -2.45 -1.80 18.89
C PHE A 78 -1.37 -0.71 18.91
N ASN A 79 -0.78 -0.47 20.07
CA ASN A 79 0.19 0.60 20.35
C ASN A 79 -0.27 2.02 19.97
N GLY A 80 -1.58 2.24 19.77
CA GLY A 80 -2.11 3.55 19.40
C GLY A 80 -1.88 3.98 17.94
N PHE A 81 -1.31 3.14 17.11
CA PHE A 81 -1.05 3.43 15.69
C PHE A 81 -2.27 3.12 14.83
N TYR A 82 -3.21 4.04 14.80
CA TYR A 82 -4.39 3.98 13.92
C TYR A 82 -4.85 5.39 13.57
N SER A 83 -5.63 5.53 12.50
CA SER A 83 -6.27 6.78 12.12
C SER A 83 -7.76 6.59 11.92
N ASN A 84 -8.53 7.61 12.25
CA ASN A 84 -9.96 7.72 11.92
C ASN A 84 -10.20 8.69 10.75
N GLU A 85 -9.16 9.19 10.15
CA GLU A 85 -9.27 10.08 8.99
C GLU A 85 -9.80 9.31 7.79
N ILE A 86 -10.84 9.84 7.17
CA ILE A 86 -11.47 9.26 5.99
C ILE A 86 -11.59 10.36 4.94
N PHE A 87 -11.08 10.09 3.74
CA PHE A 87 -11.10 11.01 2.63
C PHE A 87 -11.83 10.37 1.44
N GLU A 88 -12.67 11.16 0.78
CA GLU A 88 -13.22 10.77 -0.51
C GLU A 88 -12.19 11.05 -1.61
N LEU A 89 -11.91 10.05 -2.44
CA LEU A 89 -11.02 10.17 -3.56
C LEU A 89 -11.81 10.35 -4.86
N CYS A 90 -11.38 11.30 -5.68
CA CYS A 90 -11.99 11.55 -7.00
C CYS A 90 -11.32 10.74 -8.13
N ASP A 91 -10.21 10.09 -7.85
CA ASP A 91 -9.49 9.27 -8.81
C ASP A 91 -10.23 7.95 -9.08
N LYS A 92 -9.90 7.35 -10.22
CA LYS A 92 -10.36 5.98 -10.49
C LYS A 92 -9.75 5.03 -9.46
N PRO A 93 -10.56 4.09 -8.90
CA PRO A 93 -10.04 3.08 -7.99
C PRO A 93 -8.97 2.21 -8.67
N ILE A 94 -8.04 1.72 -7.89
CA ILE A 94 -7.08 0.72 -8.35
C ILE A 94 -7.80 -0.62 -8.38
N MET A 95 -8.18 -1.08 -9.58
CA MET A 95 -9.01 -2.27 -9.73
C MET A 95 -8.22 -3.57 -9.69
N SER A 96 -6.95 -3.55 -10.11
CA SER A 96 -6.12 -4.74 -10.23
C SER A 96 -4.63 -4.37 -10.25
N LEU A 97 -3.78 -5.34 -9.95
CA LEU A 97 -2.34 -5.24 -10.19
C LEU A 97 -1.99 -5.00 -11.66
N TYR A 98 -2.89 -5.36 -12.57
CA TYR A 98 -2.69 -5.38 -14.01
C TYR A 98 -3.43 -4.27 -14.75
N ASP A 99 -4.10 -3.37 -14.06
CA ASP A 99 -4.86 -2.27 -14.69
C ASP A 99 -3.97 -1.27 -15.42
N ASP A 100 -2.74 -1.17 -15.02
CA ASP A 100 -1.75 -0.33 -15.67
C ASP A 100 -0.79 -1.23 -16.47
N SER A 101 -0.95 -1.21 -17.80
CA SER A 101 -0.12 -2.02 -18.71
C SER A 101 1.37 -1.75 -18.54
N SER A 102 1.75 -0.56 -18.08
CA SER A 102 3.14 -0.24 -17.80
C SER A 102 3.73 -1.04 -16.63
N LYS A 103 2.90 -1.64 -15.81
CA LYS A 103 3.33 -2.47 -14.68
C LYS A 103 3.55 -3.94 -15.05
N VAL A 104 2.99 -4.40 -16.14
CA VAL A 104 3.08 -5.82 -16.54
C VAL A 104 4.52 -6.23 -16.78
N ASP A 105 5.31 -5.38 -17.39
CA ASP A 105 6.72 -5.67 -17.70
C ASP A 105 7.57 -5.86 -16.43
N TYR A 106 7.19 -5.24 -15.33
CA TYR A 106 7.91 -5.39 -14.05
C TYR A 106 7.58 -6.68 -13.32
N LEU A 107 6.40 -7.24 -13.58
CA LEU A 107 5.98 -8.49 -12.96
C LEU A 107 6.61 -9.71 -13.63
N VAL A 108 7.05 -9.56 -14.86
CA VAL A 108 7.66 -10.63 -15.67
C VAL A 108 9.19 -10.64 -15.54
N ALA A 109 9.75 -9.52 -15.16
CA ALA A 109 11.20 -9.39 -14.95
C ALA A 109 11.62 -9.93 -13.61
#